data_01df3b384545b300cf29981b97afe626
#
_entry.id   01df3b384545b300cf29981b97afe626
#
_cell.length_a   1.000
_cell.length_b   1.000
_cell.length_c   1.000
_cell.angle_alpha   90.00
_cell.angle_beta   90.00
_cell.angle_gamma   90.00
#
_symmetry.space_group_name_H-M   'P 1'
#
loop_
_entity.id
_entity.type
_entity.pdbx_description
1 polymer ?
#
loop_
_entity_poly.entity_id
_entity_poly.type
_entity_poly.pdbx_seq_one_letter_code
_entity_poly.pdbx_strand_id
1 'polypeptide(L)'
;MVVKMDEYKNEIDSMLEYTYQWLPENYSDPTEPILKITKSSLGTFDWCPKKYDFSYQQRLPQDQTEAMRKGTIMHNAREDFFNDFDIKKAETMSEEEILDYCSSLFPIDDYCEDYQTIAVFESQRFIDALAENKTHEYLPVCNEGLFDCEITIPMGPYKGGAWNNNEEFSLSRDYVVHLQGIIDRVFQEGNGYIPMEFKTGAWKDYKATGMRKEMAFYKILIDNASDLVLRNAGLEPNIPVSHWSWYYPISNHIHCETSKKRNETSVMNNIARLIHSYEQKLFETKFYYKTCAHCSYFGICDAAQEDTWV
;
A
#
# COMPACT_ATOMS: atom_id res chain seq x y z
N MET A 1 -0.13 22.48 16.71
CA MET A 1 -0.57 21.48 15.73
C MET A 1 0.20 21.51 14.42
N VAL A 2 1.04 22.53 14.16
CA VAL A 2 1.95 22.60 13.00
C VAL A 2 3.22 21.73 13.17
N VAL A 3 3.59 21.41 14.42
CA VAL A 3 4.84 20.66 14.74
C VAL A 3 4.81 19.20 14.27
N LYS A 4 3.64 18.53 14.24
CA LYS A 4 3.54 17.13 13.82
C LYS A 4 3.79 16.89 12.32
N MET A 5 3.41 17.83 11.46
CA MET A 5 3.63 17.68 10.00
C MET A 5 5.11 17.80 9.62
N ASP A 6 5.88 18.63 10.32
CA ASP A 6 7.33 18.78 10.04
C ASP A 6 8.15 17.62 10.61
N GLU A 7 7.73 17.01 11.73
CA GLU A 7 8.33 15.76 12.25
C GLU A 7 8.06 14.59 11.31
N TYR A 8 6.82 14.42 10.83
CA TYR A 8 6.44 13.37 9.88
C TYR A 8 7.14 13.53 8.53
N LYS A 9 7.29 14.76 8.07
CA LYS A 9 8.02 15.06 6.83
C LYS A 9 9.52 14.75 6.98
N ASN A 10 10.11 15.06 8.12
CA ASN A 10 11.50 14.73 8.42
C ASN A 10 11.70 13.21 8.60
N GLU A 11 10.73 12.47 9.15
CA GLU A 11 10.77 11.01 9.20
C GLU A 11 10.63 10.39 7.80
N ILE A 12 9.70 10.88 6.98
CA ILE A 12 9.57 10.44 5.58
C ILE A 12 10.82 10.80 4.78
N ASP A 13 11.37 11.99 4.94
CA ASP A 13 12.58 12.41 4.27
C ASP A 13 13.82 11.63 4.76
N SER A 14 13.92 11.31 6.07
CA SER A 14 14.96 10.41 6.60
C SER A 14 14.76 8.95 6.15
N MET A 15 13.51 8.51 5.96
CA MET A 15 13.18 7.20 5.37
C MET A 15 13.52 7.16 3.88
N LEU A 16 13.43 8.29 3.17
CA LEU A 16 13.85 8.44 1.77
C LEU A 16 15.38 8.54 1.64
N GLU A 17 16.10 8.96 2.68
CA GLU A 17 17.57 8.98 2.72
C GLU A 17 18.20 7.59 2.88
N TYR A 18 17.45 6.55 3.29
CA TYR A 18 17.92 5.18 3.16
C TYR A 18 17.96 4.83 1.68
N THR A 19 19.03 5.25 1.08
CA THR A 19 19.43 5.01 -0.30
C THR A 19 19.20 3.55 -0.66
N TYR A 20 18.45 3.35 -1.75
CA TYR A 20 18.45 2.08 -2.49
C TYR A 20 19.91 1.70 -2.72
N GLN A 21 20.42 0.78 -1.92
CA GLN A 21 21.75 0.27 -2.15
C GLN A 21 21.68 -0.55 -3.43
N TRP A 22 22.43 -0.13 -4.42
CA TRP A 22 22.79 -0.96 -5.54
C TRP A 22 23.30 -2.29 -5.00
N LEU A 23 23.03 -3.38 -5.75
CA LEU A 23 23.78 -4.61 -5.56
C LEU A 23 25.27 -4.24 -5.67
N PRO A 24 26.03 -4.19 -4.58
CA PRO A 24 27.45 -3.86 -4.68
C PRO A 24 28.11 -4.92 -5.55
N GLU A 25 29.00 -4.52 -6.45
CA GLU A 25 29.73 -5.45 -7.30
C GLU A 25 30.46 -6.55 -6.51
N ASN A 26 30.67 -6.32 -5.21
CA ASN A 26 31.38 -7.21 -4.28
C ASN A 26 30.55 -7.53 -3.02
N TYR A 27 29.23 -7.66 -3.13
CA TYR A 27 28.40 -8.05 -2.00
C TYR A 27 28.79 -9.44 -1.49
N SER A 28 29.44 -9.47 -0.33
CA SER A 28 30.02 -10.71 0.22
C SER A 28 29.18 -11.35 1.33
N ASP A 29 28.26 -10.58 1.94
CA ASP A 29 27.38 -11.11 2.99
C ASP A 29 25.96 -11.36 2.46
N PRO A 30 25.56 -12.63 2.31
CA PRO A 30 24.23 -12.97 1.80
C PRO A 30 23.11 -12.70 2.83
N THR A 31 23.44 -12.30 4.06
CA THR A 31 22.45 -12.06 5.13
C THR A 31 22.05 -10.60 5.23
N GLU A 32 22.77 -9.66 4.62
CA GLU A 32 22.40 -8.26 4.61
C GLU A 32 21.36 -7.94 3.54
N PRO A 33 20.33 -7.13 3.85
CA PRO A 33 19.35 -6.69 2.87
C PRO A 33 20.01 -5.89 1.74
N ILE A 34 19.78 -6.33 0.50
CA ILE A 34 20.36 -5.68 -0.69
C ILE A 34 19.50 -4.56 -1.25
N LEU A 35 18.22 -4.58 -0.94
CA LEU A 35 17.24 -3.70 -1.55
C LEU A 35 16.09 -3.42 -0.58
N LYS A 36 15.76 -2.15 -0.43
CA LYS A 36 14.54 -1.73 0.26
C LYS A 36 13.39 -1.63 -0.74
N ILE A 37 12.32 -2.34 -0.48
CA ILE A 37 11.15 -2.42 -1.35
C ILE A 37 9.91 -1.96 -0.59
N THR A 38 9.20 -0.98 -1.12
CA THR A 38 7.91 -0.55 -0.62
C THR A 38 6.77 -1.03 -1.52
N LYS A 39 5.53 -1.04 -1.01
CA LYS A 39 4.33 -1.28 -1.81
C LYS A 39 4.31 -0.40 -3.06
N SER A 40 4.58 0.90 -2.90
CA SER A 40 4.55 1.87 -3.99
C SER A 40 5.66 1.64 -5.02
N SER A 41 6.88 1.33 -4.57
CA SER A 41 8.00 1.06 -5.47
C SER A 41 7.77 -0.22 -6.29
N LEU A 42 7.31 -1.29 -5.62
CA LEU A 42 6.99 -2.55 -6.29
C LEU A 42 5.80 -2.41 -7.25
N GLY A 43 4.78 -1.64 -6.87
CA GLY A 43 3.66 -1.30 -7.73
C GLY A 43 4.08 -0.52 -8.97
N THR A 44 5.00 0.44 -8.81
CA THR A 44 5.58 1.20 -9.94
C THR A 44 6.36 0.29 -10.88
N PHE A 45 7.15 -0.66 -10.33
CA PHE A 45 7.87 -1.66 -11.13
C PHE A 45 6.92 -2.59 -11.90
N ASP A 46 5.86 -3.10 -11.23
CA ASP A 46 4.85 -3.95 -11.89
C ASP A 46 4.09 -3.20 -13.00
N TRP A 47 3.87 -1.91 -12.79
CA TRP A 47 3.26 -1.05 -13.79
C TRP A 47 4.18 -0.84 -15.01
N CYS A 48 5.44 -0.44 -14.80
CA CYS A 48 6.48 -0.32 -15.83
C CYS A 48 7.87 -0.31 -15.19
N PRO A 49 8.76 -1.30 -15.46
CA PRO A 49 10.14 -1.30 -14.94
C PRO A 49 10.91 -0.02 -15.29
N LYS A 50 10.74 0.53 -16.50
CA LYS A 50 11.41 1.78 -16.90
C LYS A 50 10.94 2.99 -16.09
N LYS A 51 9.64 3.05 -15.72
CA LYS A 51 9.16 4.08 -14.80
C LYS A 51 9.77 3.94 -13.41
N TYR A 52 9.94 2.70 -12.94
CA TYR A 52 10.65 2.43 -11.69
C TYR A 52 12.10 2.94 -11.77
N ASP A 53 12.82 2.66 -12.85
CA ASP A 53 14.17 3.17 -13.09
C ASP A 53 14.22 4.70 -12.96
N PHE A 54 13.35 5.42 -13.67
CA PHE A 54 13.29 6.88 -13.59
C PHE A 54 12.98 7.38 -12.19
N SER A 55 11.98 6.80 -11.52
CA SER A 55 11.49 7.28 -10.21
C SER A 55 12.45 6.94 -9.07
N TYR A 56 12.98 5.72 -9.03
CA TYR A 56 13.68 5.17 -7.86
C TYR A 56 15.18 5.01 -8.05
N GLN A 57 15.67 4.74 -9.28
CA GLN A 57 17.09 4.64 -9.56
C GLN A 57 17.69 6.01 -9.91
N GLN A 58 17.11 6.67 -10.90
CA GLN A 58 17.57 7.96 -11.37
C GLN A 58 17.03 9.12 -10.53
N ARG A 59 16.01 8.88 -9.70
CA ARG A 59 15.37 9.87 -8.81
C ARG A 59 14.93 11.12 -9.55
N LEU A 60 14.41 10.94 -10.76
CA LEU A 60 13.89 12.06 -11.53
C LEU A 60 12.65 12.64 -10.84
N PRO A 61 12.53 13.97 -10.78
CA PRO A 61 11.40 14.60 -10.13
C PRO A 61 10.08 14.21 -10.80
N GLN A 62 9.05 14.04 -9.98
CA GLN A 62 7.69 13.80 -10.42
C GLN A 62 6.79 14.87 -9.82
N ASP A 63 6.02 15.55 -10.67
CA ASP A 63 5.04 16.49 -10.17
C ASP A 63 3.92 15.79 -9.43
N GLN A 64 3.55 16.34 -8.28
CA GLN A 64 2.40 15.86 -7.52
C GLN A 64 1.11 16.20 -8.26
N THR A 65 0.36 15.18 -8.66
CA THR A 65 -0.94 15.38 -9.31
C THR A 65 -2.01 15.79 -8.29
N GLU A 66 -3.08 16.45 -8.75
CA GLU A 66 -4.23 16.78 -7.92
C GLU A 66 -4.84 15.53 -7.25
N ALA A 67 -4.88 14.41 -7.96
CA ALA A 67 -5.35 13.15 -7.42
C ALA A 67 -4.47 12.63 -6.27
N MET A 68 -3.15 12.80 -6.36
CA MET A 68 -2.22 12.44 -5.27
C MET A 68 -2.42 13.36 -4.06
N ARG A 69 -2.56 14.67 -4.30
CA ARG A 69 -2.83 15.66 -3.24
C ARG A 69 -4.14 15.35 -2.53
N LYS A 70 -5.22 15.13 -3.29
CA LYS A 70 -6.52 14.70 -2.73
C LYS A 70 -6.37 13.42 -1.91
N GLY A 71 -5.64 12.43 -2.44
CA GLY A 71 -5.36 11.17 -1.74
C GLY A 71 -4.79 11.41 -0.35
N THR A 72 -3.70 12.18 -0.25
CA THR A 72 -3.05 12.49 1.03
C THR A 72 -4.01 13.18 2.01
N ILE A 73 -4.76 14.20 1.56
CA ILE A 73 -5.71 14.93 2.42
C ILE A 73 -6.79 13.99 2.96
N MET A 74 -7.35 13.14 2.11
CA MET A 74 -8.40 12.19 2.50
C MET A 74 -7.90 11.11 3.46
N HIS A 75 -6.66 10.64 3.29
CA HIS A 75 -6.03 9.69 4.21
C HIS A 75 -5.84 10.33 5.60
N ASN A 76 -5.27 11.54 5.67
CA ASN A 76 -5.07 12.27 6.93
C ASN A 76 -6.41 12.51 7.65
N ALA A 77 -7.44 12.97 6.94
CA ALA A 77 -8.75 13.22 7.53
C ALA A 77 -9.39 11.94 8.11
N ARG A 78 -9.18 10.78 7.47
CA ARG A 78 -9.65 9.50 8.03
C ARG A 78 -8.78 8.99 9.18
N GLU A 79 -7.50 9.26 9.17
CA GLU A 79 -6.62 8.96 10.30
C GLU A 79 -7.10 9.75 11.54
N ASP A 80 -7.32 11.05 11.40
CA ASP A 80 -7.82 11.91 12.48
C ASP A 80 -9.21 11.43 12.95
N PHE A 81 -10.12 11.08 12.03
CA PHE A 81 -11.44 10.53 12.37
C PHE A 81 -11.34 9.35 13.33
N PHE A 82 -10.51 8.34 13.03
CA PHE A 82 -10.41 7.15 13.88
C PHE A 82 -9.65 7.40 15.18
N ASN A 83 -8.73 8.38 15.20
CA ASN A 83 -8.01 8.77 16.40
C ASN A 83 -8.90 9.56 17.38
N ASP A 84 -9.87 10.32 16.85
CA ASP A 84 -10.75 11.20 17.62
C ASP A 84 -12.12 10.56 17.94
N PHE A 85 -12.44 9.40 17.37
CA PHE A 85 -13.72 8.72 17.57
C PHE A 85 -13.82 8.13 18.99
N ASP A 86 -14.74 8.64 19.79
CA ASP A 86 -15.02 8.15 21.14
C ASP A 86 -16.20 7.15 21.13
N ILE A 87 -15.88 5.86 21.21
CA ILE A 87 -16.88 4.77 21.26
C ILE A 87 -17.88 4.99 22.41
N LYS A 88 -17.40 5.30 23.62
CA LYS A 88 -18.27 5.43 24.80
C LYS A 88 -19.27 6.56 24.67
N LYS A 89 -18.85 7.65 24.04
CA LYS A 89 -19.73 8.77 23.73
C LYS A 89 -20.75 8.37 22.67
N ALA A 90 -20.33 7.71 21.60
CA ALA A 90 -21.21 7.29 20.51
C ALA A 90 -22.24 6.23 20.94
N GLU A 91 -21.91 5.34 21.86
CA GLU A 91 -22.84 4.32 22.41
C GLU A 91 -24.04 4.92 23.14
N THR A 92 -23.99 6.20 23.52
CA THR A 92 -25.10 6.89 24.22
C THR A 92 -25.97 7.72 23.29
N MET A 93 -25.64 7.77 22.00
CA MET A 93 -26.31 8.61 20.99
C MET A 93 -27.41 7.85 20.24
N SER A 94 -28.39 8.58 19.73
CA SER A 94 -29.31 8.07 18.71
C SER A 94 -28.62 7.91 17.35
N GLU A 95 -29.23 7.19 16.42
CA GLU A 95 -28.68 6.98 15.07
C GLU A 95 -28.43 8.33 14.35
N GLU A 96 -29.31 9.30 14.50
CA GLU A 96 -29.17 10.64 13.92
C GLU A 96 -27.97 11.39 14.54
N GLU A 97 -27.84 11.34 15.87
CA GLU A 97 -26.72 11.96 16.58
C GLU A 97 -25.38 11.29 16.25
N ILE A 98 -25.35 9.96 15.98
CA ILE A 98 -24.15 9.24 15.52
C ILE A 98 -23.70 9.77 14.15
N LEU A 99 -24.63 10.00 13.21
CA LEU A 99 -24.30 10.56 11.91
C LEU A 99 -23.73 11.97 12.02
N ASP A 100 -24.36 12.82 12.81
CA ASP A 100 -23.88 14.19 13.06
C ASP A 100 -22.51 14.18 13.73
N TYR A 101 -22.30 13.27 14.68
CA TYR A 101 -21.02 13.09 15.35
C TYR A 101 -19.93 12.65 14.38
N CYS A 102 -20.18 11.61 13.57
CA CYS A 102 -19.24 11.18 12.53
C CYS A 102 -18.89 12.32 11.56
N SER A 103 -19.89 13.09 11.13
CA SER A 103 -19.70 14.23 10.24
C SER A 103 -18.86 15.33 10.89
N SER A 104 -19.02 15.56 12.19
CA SER A 104 -18.29 16.59 12.94
C SER A 104 -16.80 16.30 13.14
N LEU A 105 -16.37 15.07 12.97
CA LEU A 105 -14.97 14.65 13.09
C LEU A 105 -14.15 14.93 11.82
N PHE A 106 -14.80 15.26 10.70
CA PHE A 106 -14.11 15.62 9.46
C PHE A 106 -13.87 17.14 9.38
N PRO A 107 -12.79 17.58 8.72
CA PRO A 107 -12.53 18.99 8.52
C PRO A 107 -13.55 19.62 7.55
N ILE A 108 -13.67 20.95 7.61
CA ILE A 108 -14.47 21.75 6.67
C ILE A 108 -13.50 22.34 5.64
N ASP A 109 -13.45 21.74 4.45
CA ASP A 109 -12.60 22.15 3.33
C ASP A 109 -13.29 21.86 1.99
N ASP A 110 -12.52 21.88 0.90
CA ASP A 110 -13.02 21.65 -0.47
C ASP A 110 -13.53 20.21 -0.71
N TYR A 111 -13.36 19.28 0.25
CA TYR A 111 -13.72 17.87 0.12
C TYR A 111 -14.90 17.46 1.02
N CYS A 112 -15.70 18.41 1.51
CA CYS A 112 -16.83 18.15 2.41
C CYS A 112 -17.81 17.09 1.86
N GLU A 113 -18.08 17.04 0.55
CA GLU A 113 -18.98 16.05 -0.05
C GLU A 113 -18.39 14.63 0.05
N ASP A 114 -17.07 14.47 -0.15
CA ASP A 114 -16.39 13.19 0.02
C ASP A 114 -16.42 12.74 1.49
N TYR A 115 -16.18 13.68 2.43
CA TYR A 115 -16.24 13.39 3.87
C TYR A 115 -17.63 12.99 4.32
N GLN A 116 -18.67 13.66 3.81
CA GLN A 116 -20.06 13.29 4.11
C GLN A 116 -20.36 11.85 3.69
N THR A 117 -19.89 11.44 2.53
CA THR A 117 -20.03 10.05 2.06
C THR A 117 -19.35 9.06 3.01
N ILE A 118 -18.17 9.38 3.50
CA ILE A 118 -17.44 8.57 4.46
C ILE A 118 -18.13 8.56 5.82
N ALA A 119 -18.60 9.72 6.30
CA ALA A 119 -19.30 9.83 7.58
C ALA A 119 -20.58 9.00 7.61
N VAL A 120 -21.37 9.01 6.54
CA VAL A 120 -22.57 8.16 6.40
C VAL A 120 -22.20 6.68 6.47
N PHE A 121 -21.13 6.26 5.78
CA PHE A 121 -20.68 4.88 5.81
C PHE A 121 -20.19 4.47 7.20
N GLU A 122 -19.35 5.28 7.83
CA GLU A 122 -18.80 4.98 9.15
C GLU A 122 -19.86 5.01 10.25
N SER A 123 -20.86 5.92 10.17
CA SER A 123 -21.99 5.94 11.10
C SER A 123 -22.83 4.67 10.99
N GLN A 124 -23.15 4.22 9.77
CA GLN A 124 -23.88 2.96 9.57
C GLN A 124 -23.11 1.77 10.12
N ARG A 125 -21.80 1.70 9.83
CA ARG A 125 -20.93 0.64 10.34
C ARG A 125 -20.89 0.60 11.87
N PHE A 126 -20.90 1.78 12.53
CA PHE A 126 -20.94 1.85 13.98
C PHE A 126 -22.32 1.43 14.53
N ILE A 127 -23.41 1.86 13.90
CA ILE A 127 -24.78 1.47 14.27
C ILE A 127 -24.95 -0.06 14.17
N ASP A 128 -24.44 -0.66 13.09
CA ASP A 128 -24.46 -2.12 12.90
C ASP A 128 -23.68 -2.83 14.01
N ALA A 129 -22.48 -2.33 14.33
CA ALA A 129 -21.66 -2.86 15.42
C ALA A 129 -22.33 -2.72 16.80
N LEU A 130 -23.05 -1.61 17.03
CA LEU A 130 -23.82 -1.37 18.25
C LEU A 130 -24.97 -2.38 18.37
N ALA A 131 -25.72 -2.60 17.29
CA ALA A 131 -26.82 -3.57 17.24
C ALA A 131 -26.34 -5.01 17.49
N GLU A 132 -25.12 -5.34 17.09
CA GLU A 132 -24.50 -6.67 17.29
C GLU A 132 -23.74 -6.81 18.62
N ASN A 133 -23.66 -5.76 19.45
CA ASN A 133 -22.80 -5.66 20.66
C ASN A 133 -21.31 -5.90 20.36
N LYS A 134 -20.83 -5.37 19.23
CA LYS A 134 -19.45 -5.49 18.73
C LYS A 134 -18.74 -4.15 18.56
N THR A 135 -19.15 -3.13 19.32
CA THR A 135 -18.54 -1.79 19.22
C THR A 135 -17.02 -1.80 19.46
N HIS A 136 -16.52 -2.77 20.23
CA HIS A 136 -15.09 -2.98 20.47
C HIS A 136 -14.32 -3.43 19.21
N GLU A 137 -15.00 -3.92 18.16
CA GLU A 137 -14.41 -4.29 16.87
C GLU A 137 -14.49 -3.13 15.85
N TYR A 138 -15.14 -2.01 16.19
CA TYR A 138 -15.36 -0.90 15.27
C TYR A 138 -14.07 -0.14 14.93
N LEU A 139 -13.25 0.18 15.93
CA LEU A 139 -11.98 0.87 15.67
C LEU A 139 -10.92 -0.11 15.17
N PRO A 140 -10.05 0.35 14.26
CA PRO A 140 -8.89 -0.46 13.88
C PRO A 140 -7.95 -0.63 15.08
N VAL A 141 -7.31 -1.78 15.18
CA VAL A 141 -6.24 -2.03 16.16
C VAL A 141 -4.94 -1.33 15.76
N CYS A 142 -4.81 -0.99 14.49
CA CYS A 142 -3.71 -0.20 13.93
C CYS A 142 -4.27 0.78 12.89
N ASN A 143 -3.87 2.05 12.98
CA ASN A 143 -4.27 3.13 12.09
C ASN A 143 -3.00 3.79 11.56
N GLU A 144 -2.77 3.78 10.23
CA GLU A 144 -1.56 4.27 9.53
C GLU A 144 -0.27 3.67 10.11
N GLY A 145 -0.27 2.35 10.33
CA GLY A 145 0.85 1.64 10.95
C GLY A 145 2.00 1.40 10.00
N LEU A 146 3.22 1.73 10.46
CA LEU A 146 4.44 1.40 9.74
C LEU A 146 4.89 -0.02 10.07
N PHE A 147 5.06 -0.83 9.03
CA PHE A 147 5.58 -2.19 9.13
C PHE A 147 6.83 -2.35 8.30
N ASP A 148 7.76 -3.13 8.80
CA ASP A 148 8.92 -3.57 8.05
C ASP A 148 9.31 -5.02 8.40
N CYS A 149 9.97 -5.67 7.46
CA CYS A 149 10.50 -7.00 7.66
C CYS A 149 11.61 -7.30 6.65
N GLU A 150 12.44 -8.27 6.98
CA GLU A 150 13.41 -8.85 6.06
C GLU A 150 12.91 -10.21 5.60
N ILE A 151 12.98 -10.46 4.29
CA ILE A 151 12.62 -11.75 3.72
C ILE A 151 13.72 -12.23 2.76
N THR A 152 13.88 -13.55 2.70
CA THR A 152 14.77 -14.18 1.72
C THR A 152 13.99 -14.48 0.45
N ILE A 153 14.52 -14.01 -0.68
CA ILE A 153 14.07 -14.37 -2.03
C ILE A 153 15.02 -15.44 -2.54
N PRO A 154 14.60 -16.71 -2.61
CA PRO A 154 15.46 -17.79 -3.05
C PRO A 154 15.80 -17.64 -4.54
N MET A 155 16.83 -18.38 -4.99
CA MET A 155 17.29 -18.35 -6.39
C MET A 155 16.20 -18.65 -7.42
N GLY A 156 15.17 -19.38 -7.08
CA GLY A 156 14.04 -19.67 -7.96
C GLY A 156 13.90 -21.13 -8.32
N PRO A 157 13.18 -21.52 -9.38
CA PRO A 157 12.78 -20.71 -10.55
C PRO A 157 11.58 -19.78 -10.33
N TYR A 158 11.49 -18.72 -11.12
CA TYR A 158 10.43 -17.74 -11.14
C TYR A 158 9.80 -17.59 -12.53
N LYS A 159 8.55 -17.10 -12.56
CA LYS A 159 7.87 -16.79 -13.81
C LYS A 159 8.15 -15.35 -14.23
N GLY A 160 8.52 -15.16 -15.47
CA GLY A 160 8.64 -13.87 -16.09
C GLY A 160 7.28 -13.14 -16.20
N GLY A 161 7.31 -11.89 -16.65
CA GLY A 161 6.11 -11.12 -16.93
C GLY A 161 5.65 -11.28 -18.40
N ALA A 162 4.43 -10.79 -18.68
CA ALA A 162 3.88 -10.85 -20.04
C ALA A 162 4.74 -10.12 -21.08
N TRP A 163 5.52 -9.13 -20.66
CA TRP A 163 6.42 -8.37 -21.53
C TRP A 163 7.71 -9.11 -21.94
N ASN A 164 8.07 -10.18 -21.23
CA ASN A 164 9.18 -11.07 -21.57
C ASN A 164 8.72 -12.47 -21.95
N ASN A 165 7.55 -12.61 -22.58
CA ASN A 165 6.94 -13.85 -23.05
C ASN A 165 6.68 -14.89 -21.95
N ASN A 166 6.61 -14.48 -20.68
CA ASN A 166 6.47 -15.36 -19.52
C ASN A 166 7.58 -16.44 -19.40
N GLU A 167 8.75 -16.20 -19.93
CA GLU A 167 9.89 -17.10 -19.79
C GLU A 167 10.27 -17.27 -18.33
N GLU A 168 10.64 -18.50 -17.95
CA GLU A 168 11.14 -18.77 -16.60
C GLU A 168 12.56 -18.22 -16.46
N PHE A 169 12.87 -17.73 -15.27
CA PHE A 169 14.20 -17.25 -14.92
C PHE A 169 14.57 -17.66 -13.50
N SER A 170 15.86 -17.61 -13.19
CA SER A 170 16.37 -17.78 -11.83
C SER A 170 17.31 -16.62 -11.50
N LEU A 171 17.38 -16.28 -10.23
CA LEU A 171 18.37 -15.35 -9.71
C LEU A 171 19.73 -16.02 -9.60
N SER A 172 20.81 -15.24 -9.58
CA SER A 172 22.17 -15.77 -9.46
C SER A 172 22.44 -16.45 -8.10
N ARG A 173 21.67 -16.09 -7.08
CA ARG A 173 21.74 -16.61 -5.69
C ARG A 173 20.47 -16.29 -4.93
N ASP A 174 20.39 -16.69 -3.66
CA ASP A 174 19.40 -16.19 -2.72
C ASP A 174 19.71 -14.74 -2.34
N TYR A 175 18.66 -13.92 -2.16
CA TYR A 175 18.78 -12.50 -1.77
C TYR A 175 17.94 -12.20 -0.55
N VAL A 176 18.49 -11.45 0.40
CA VAL A 176 17.70 -10.84 1.46
C VAL A 176 17.22 -9.46 0.99
N VAL A 177 15.96 -9.16 1.15
CA VAL A 177 15.37 -7.86 0.85
C VAL A 177 14.65 -7.31 2.09
N HIS A 178 14.69 -5.99 2.26
CA HIS A 178 13.96 -5.29 3.30
C HIS A 178 12.64 -4.76 2.70
N LEU A 179 11.52 -5.28 3.19
CA LEU A 179 10.20 -4.79 2.82
C LEU A 179 9.73 -3.76 3.83
N GLN A 180 9.11 -2.68 3.37
CA GLN A 180 8.52 -1.66 4.24
C GLN A 180 7.23 -1.13 3.64
N GLY A 181 6.26 -0.78 4.50
CA GLY A 181 5.03 -0.14 4.08
C GLY A 181 4.21 0.39 5.24
N ILE A 182 3.43 1.43 4.95
CA ILE A 182 2.37 1.89 5.85
C ILE A 182 1.11 1.16 5.44
N ILE A 183 0.39 0.60 6.42
CA ILE A 183 -0.91 -0.03 6.23
C ILE A 183 -1.96 0.93 6.77
N ASP A 184 -2.88 1.34 5.90
CA ASP A 184 -3.88 2.36 6.26
C ASP A 184 -4.63 1.96 7.52
N ARG A 185 -5.11 0.71 7.61
CA ARG A 185 -5.78 0.18 8.79
C ARG A 185 -5.61 -1.32 8.93
N VAL A 186 -5.57 -1.78 10.17
CA VAL A 186 -5.71 -3.20 10.50
C VAL A 186 -6.84 -3.34 11.50
N PHE A 187 -7.85 -4.12 11.15
CA PHE A 187 -8.91 -4.53 12.06
C PHE A 187 -8.60 -5.91 12.62
N GLN A 188 -9.22 -6.25 13.74
CA GLN A 188 -9.18 -7.60 14.29
C GLN A 188 -10.60 -8.13 14.40
N GLU A 189 -10.84 -9.30 13.82
CA GLU A 189 -12.08 -10.03 13.97
C GLU A 189 -11.77 -11.42 14.51
N GLY A 190 -12.28 -11.72 15.69
CA GLY A 190 -11.97 -12.94 16.40
C GLY A 190 -10.45 -13.12 16.58
N ASN A 191 -9.89 -14.20 16.03
CA ASN A 191 -8.46 -14.51 16.12
C ASN A 191 -7.71 -14.28 14.81
N GLY A 192 -8.08 -13.23 14.07
CA GLY A 192 -7.46 -12.91 12.78
C GLY A 192 -7.37 -11.41 12.52
N TYR A 193 -6.30 -10.98 11.85
CA TYR A 193 -6.16 -9.61 11.37
C TYR A 193 -6.75 -9.43 9.97
N ILE A 194 -7.28 -8.24 9.72
CA ILE A 194 -7.85 -7.79 8.45
C ILE A 194 -7.22 -6.45 8.07
N PRO A 195 -6.09 -6.43 7.35
CA PRO A 195 -5.57 -5.19 6.78
C PRO A 195 -6.56 -4.64 5.74
N MET A 196 -6.76 -3.32 5.77
CA MET A 196 -7.64 -2.60 4.87
C MET A 196 -6.89 -1.46 4.18
N GLU A 197 -7.04 -1.37 2.86
CA GLU A 197 -6.57 -0.26 2.05
C GLU A 197 -7.73 0.67 1.70
N PHE A 198 -7.49 1.97 1.79
CA PHE A 198 -8.41 3.02 1.38
C PHE A 198 -8.00 3.67 0.06
N LYS A 199 -8.94 3.87 -0.84
CA LYS A 199 -8.68 4.49 -2.14
C LYS A 199 -9.68 5.60 -2.44
N THR A 200 -9.21 6.80 -2.70
CA THR A 200 -10.03 7.99 -2.99
C THR A 200 -10.62 8.02 -4.40
N GLY A 201 -10.21 7.12 -5.28
CA GLY A 201 -10.73 7.04 -6.64
C GLY A 201 -12.01 6.19 -6.76
N ALA A 202 -12.67 6.21 -7.92
CA ALA A 202 -13.80 5.32 -8.17
C ALA A 202 -13.36 3.86 -8.36
N TRP A 203 -14.17 2.92 -7.87
CA TRP A 203 -13.98 1.48 -8.12
C TRP A 203 -14.25 1.12 -9.58
N LYS A 204 -13.47 0.19 -10.08
CA LYS A 204 -13.68 -0.52 -11.35
C LYS A 204 -13.18 -1.95 -11.18
N ASP A 205 -13.89 -2.94 -11.69
CA ASP A 205 -13.59 -4.37 -11.45
C ASP A 205 -12.17 -4.79 -11.88
N TYR A 206 -11.62 -4.17 -12.92
CA TYR A 206 -10.24 -4.45 -13.34
C TYR A 206 -9.19 -4.13 -12.27
N LYS A 207 -9.52 -3.26 -11.29
CA LYS A 207 -8.62 -2.91 -10.19
C LYS A 207 -8.42 -4.05 -9.19
N ALA A 208 -9.36 -5.00 -9.11
CA ALA A 208 -9.33 -6.08 -8.13
C ALA A 208 -8.01 -6.87 -8.12
N THR A 209 -7.41 -7.11 -9.30
CA THR A 209 -6.13 -7.83 -9.39
C THR A 209 -4.99 -7.03 -8.77
N GLY A 210 -4.93 -5.71 -8.99
CA GLY A 210 -3.97 -4.81 -8.35
C GLY A 210 -4.15 -4.78 -6.85
N MET A 211 -5.40 -4.61 -6.38
CA MET A 211 -5.72 -4.58 -4.94
C MET A 211 -5.29 -5.86 -4.23
N ARG A 212 -5.53 -7.05 -4.84
CA ARG A 212 -5.07 -8.31 -4.28
C ARG A 212 -3.56 -8.41 -4.14
N LYS A 213 -2.79 -7.80 -5.04
CA LYS A 213 -1.31 -7.74 -4.91
C LYS A 213 -0.89 -6.81 -3.78
N GLU A 214 -1.55 -5.64 -3.65
CA GLU A 214 -1.29 -4.71 -2.55
C GLU A 214 -1.59 -5.37 -1.20
N MET A 215 -2.75 -6.03 -1.07
CA MET A 215 -3.13 -6.75 0.15
C MET A 215 -2.20 -7.93 0.47
N ALA A 216 -1.74 -8.65 -0.55
CA ALA A 216 -0.78 -9.73 -0.36
C ALA A 216 0.59 -9.19 0.12
N PHE A 217 1.00 -8.00 -0.34
CA PHE A 217 2.19 -7.33 0.17
C PHE A 217 2.03 -6.99 1.66
N TYR A 218 0.87 -6.44 2.07
CA TYR A 218 0.59 -6.15 3.48
C TYR A 218 0.57 -7.42 4.35
N LYS A 219 -0.01 -8.52 3.83
CA LYS A 219 0.04 -9.80 4.53
C LYS A 219 1.48 -10.26 4.73
N ILE A 220 2.32 -10.17 3.70
CA ILE A 220 3.75 -10.54 3.80
C ILE A 220 4.45 -9.68 4.86
N LEU A 221 4.17 -8.38 4.92
CA LEU A 221 4.72 -7.49 5.95
C LEU A 221 4.31 -7.95 7.36
N ILE A 222 3.02 -8.15 7.62
CA ILE A 222 2.52 -8.55 8.94
C ILE A 222 3.06 -9.93 9.33
N ASP A 223 3.00 -10.91 8.43
CA ASP A 223 3.40 -12.30 8.71
C ASP A 223 4.91 -12.45 8.98
N ASN A 224 5.75 -11.52 8.50
CA ASN A 224 7.20 -11.57 8.64
C ASN A 224 7.77 -10.45 9.53
N ALA A 225 6.94 -9.55 10.02
CA ALA A 225 7.37 -8.50 10.94
C ALA A 225 7.85 -9.10 12.28
N SER A 226 8.85 -8.47 12.89
CA SER A 226 9.28 -8.85 14.23
C SER A 226 8.19 -8.54 15.27
N ASP A 227 8.23 -9.26 16.41
CA ASP A 227 7.33 -9.01 17.55
C ASP A 227 7.34 -7.53 17.97
N LEU A 228 8.49 -6.88 17.90
CA LEU A 228 8.63 -5.49 18.27
C LEU A 228 7.87 -4.57 17.28
N VAL A 229 8.02 -4.80 15.99
CA VAL A 229 7.30 -4.04 14.94
C VAL A 229 5.78 -4.24 15.10
N LEU A 230 5.32 -5.47 15.28
CA LEU A 230 3.90 -5.76 15.50
C LEU A 230 3.36 -5.02 16.71
N ARG A 231 4.01 -5.11 17.87
CA ARG A 231 3.57 -4.44 19.10
C ARG A 231 3.60 -2.92 19.00
N ASN A 232 4.60 -2.35 18.33
CA ASN A 232 4.65 -0.91 18.07
C ASN A 232 3.48 -0.43 17.21
N ALA A 233 2.99 -1.29 16.31
CA ALA A 233 1.80 -1.05 15.50
C ALA A 233 0.48 -1.41 16.22
N GLY A 234 0.52 -1.82 17.48
CA GLY A 234 -0.67 -2.22 18.25
C GLY A 234 -1.16 -3.65 17.98
N LEU A 235 -0.35 -4.47 17.29
CA LEU A 235 -0.71 -5.84 16.96
C LEU A 235 -0.04 -6.85 17.92
N GLU A 236 -0.77 -7.88 18.31
CA GLU A 236 -0.21 -9.01 19.03
C GLU A 236 0.45 -10.02 18.08
N PRO A 237 1.66 -10.52 18.40
CA PRO A 237 2.32 -11.56 17.61
C PRO A 237 1.50 -12.85 17.54
N ASN A 238 1.72 -13.63 16.49
CA ASN A 238 1.11 -14.94 16.23
C ASN A 238 -0.40 -14.93 15.93
N ILE A 239 -0.99 -13.76 15.71
CA ILE A 239 -2.34 -13.65 15.14
C ILE A 239 -2.20 -13.55 13.61
N PRO A 240 -2.77 -14.49 12.83
CA PRO A 240 -2.62 -14.50 11.38
C PRO A 240 -3.47 -13.44 10.69
N VAL A 241 -3.05 -13.01 9.50
CA VAL A 241 -3.94 -12.30 8.57
C VAL A 241 -4.94 -13.30 7.97
N SER A 242 -6.19 -13.22 8.39
CA SER A 242 -7.28 -14.11 7.97
C SER A 242 -7.93 -13.65 6.66
N HIS A 243 -8.22 -12.39 6.58
CA HIS A 243 -8.85 -11.72 5.45
C HIS A 243 -8.06 -10.47 5.09
N TRP A 244 -8.41 -9.86 3.99
CA TRP A 244 -8.01 -8.51 3.61
C TRP A 244 -9.19 -7.75 3.01
N SER A 245 -9.13 -6.43 3.08
CA SER A 245 -10.22 -5.57 2.65
C SER A 245 -9.71 -4.35 1.89
N TRP A 246 -10.56 -3.77 1.06
CA TRP A 246 -10.35 -2.44 0.49
C TRP A 246 -11.66 -1.69 0.40
N TYR A 247 -11.56 -0.36 0.52
CA TYR A 247 -12.70 0.53 0.52
C TYR A 247 -12.52 1.69 -0.45
N TYR A 248 -13.51 1.88 -1.32
CA TYR A 248 -13.62 2.95 -2.30
C TYR A 248 -14.90 3.77 -2.02
N PRO A 249 -14.85 4.84 -1.20
CA PRO A 249 -16.05 5.56 -0.75
C PRO A 249 -16.86 6.17 -1.89
N ILE A 250 -16.21 6.81 -2.88
CA ILE A 250 -16.92 7.42 -4.04
C ILE A 250 -17.84 6.42 -4.76
N SER A 251 -17.51 5.14 -4.72
CA SER A 251 -18.30 4.07 -5.35
C SER A 251 -19.14 3.30 -4.32
N ASN A 252 -19.11 3.70 -3.06
CA ASN A 252 -19.65 2.93 -1.93
C ASN A 252 -19.29 1.45 -2.04
N HIS A 253 -18.02 1.16 -2.41
CA HIS A 253 -17.54 -0.19 -2.66
C HIS A 253 -16.57 -0.61 -1.55
N ILE A 254 -17.01 -1.54 -0.73
CA ILE A 254 -16.18 -2.27 0.20
C ILE A 254 -16.08 -3.72 -0.26
N HIS A 255 -14.89 -4.29 -0.17
CA HIS A 255 -14.66 -5.69 -0.48
C HIS A 255 -13.81 -6.31 0.61
N CYS A 256 -14.25 -7.48 1.08
CA CYS A 256 -13.50 -8.31 2.01
C CYS A 256 -13.44 -9.73 1.46
N GLU A 257 -12.26 -10.32 1.44
CA GLU A 257 -12.08 -11.72 1.01
C GLU A 257 -10.95 -12.40 1.80
N THR A 258 -10.97 -13.71 1.86
CA THR A 258 -9.88 -14.50 2.46
C THR A 258 -8.61 -14.36 1.66
N SER A 259 -7.48 -14.31 2.35
CA SER A 259 -6.15 -14.29 1.73
C SER A 259 -5.90 -15.56 0.90
N LYS A 260 -5.21 -15.42 -0.23
CA LYS A 260 -4.92 -16.54 -1.14
C LYS A 260 -3.43 -16.64 -1.42
N LYS A 261 -2.84 -17.78 -1.13
CA LYS A 261 -1.40 -18.05 -1.33
C LYS A 261 -0.88 -17.68 -2.74
N ARG A 262 -1.71 -17.85 -3.77
CA ARG A 262 -1.34 -17.47 -5.15
C ARG A 262 -1.01 -15.97 -5.30
N ASN A 263 -1.62 -15.10 -4.48
CA ASN A 263 -1.38 -13.66 -4.55
C ASN A 263 -0.04 -13.32 -3.90
N GLU A 264 0.30 -13.97 -2.77
CA GLU A 264 1.63 -13.86 -2.16
C GLU A 264 2.71 -14.34 -3.13
N THR A 265 2.51 -15.50 -3.79
CA THR A 265 3.40 -16.01 -4.84
C THR A 265 3.57 -14.98 -5.97
N SER A 266 2.49 -14.27 -6.35
CA SER A 266 2.58 -13.21 -7.37
C SER A 266 3.45 -12.03 -6.92
N VAL A 267 3.36 -11.64 -5.64
CA VAL A 267 4.22 -10.60 -5.06
C VAL A 267 5.67 -11.05 -5.02
N MET A 268 5.94 -12.28 -4.56
CA MET A 268 7.29 -12.84 -4.52
C MET A 268 7.93 -12.92 -5.93
N ASN A 269 7.17 -13.35 -6.94
CA ASN A 269 7.62 -13.32 -8.33
C ASN A 269 7.92 -11.89 -8.81
N ASN A 270 7.15 -10.89 -8.35
CA ASN A 270 7.38 -9.51 -8.74
C ASN A 270 8.65 -8.94 -8.10
N ILE A 271 8.92 -9.29 -6.84
CA ILE A 271 10.17 -8.96 -6.15
C ILE A 271 11.37 -9.62 -6.86
N ALA A 272 11.26 -10.90 -7.18
CA ALA A 272 12.33 -11.61 -7.92
C ALA A 272 12.61 -10.98 -9.29
N ARG A 273 11.58 -10.54 -10.02
CA ARG A 273 11.75 -9.81 -11.29
C ARG A 273 12.45 -8.48 -11.10
N LEU A 274 12.13 -7.77 -10.03
CA LEU A 274 12.82 -6.52 -9.69
C LEU A 274 14.31 -6.79 -9.43
N ILE A 275 14.66 -7.80 -8.64
CA ILE A 275 16.05 -8.20 -8.38
C ILE A 275 16.74 -8.60 -9.69
N HIS A 276 16.07 -9.39 -10.52
CA HIS A 276 16.62 -9.81 -11.82
C HIS A 276 16.91 -8.62 -12.74
N SER A 277 16.04 -7.59 -12.74
CA SER A 277 16.32 -6.35 -13.47
C SER A 277 17.58 -5.64 -12.98
N TYR A 278 17.87 -5.69 -11.68
CA TYR A 278 19.13 -5.18 -11.12
C TYR A 278 20.32 -6.04 -11.55
N GLU A 279 20.22 -7.37 -11.50
CA GLU A 279 21.29 -8.27 -11.94
C GLU A 279 21.66 -8.02 -13.41
N GLN A 280 20.64 -7.85 -14.25
CA GLN A 280 20.81 -7.59 -15.68
C GLN A 280 21.19 -6.13 -15.99
N LYS A 281 21.12 -5.22 -15.02
CA LYS A 281 21.24 -3.77 -15.22
C LYS A 281 20.27 -3.25 -16.30
N LEU A 282 19.10 -3.86 -16.39
CA LEU A 282 18.11 -3.62 -17.43
C LEU A 282 16.71 -3.46 -16.84
N PHE A 283 16.12 -2.28 -17.04
CA PHE A 283 14.75 -1.96 -16.72
C PHE A 283 13.96 -1.74 -18.01
N GLU A 284 13.35 -2.79 -18.50
CA GLU A 284 12.65 -2.77 -19.78
C GLU A 284 11.42 -1.88 -19.78
N THR A 285 11.11 -1.30 -20.90
CA THR A 285 9.89 -0.52 -21.09
C THR A 285 8.70 -1.43 -21.31
N LYS A 286 7.67 -1.29 -20.48
CA LYS A 286 6.37 -1.91 -20.70
C LYS A 286 5.49 -0.95 -21.49
N PHE A 287 5.72 -0.88 -22.80
CA PHE A 287 4.95 0.03 -23.63
C PHE A 287 3.49 -0.41 -23.78
N TYR A 288 2.59 0.42 -23.35
CA TYR A 288 1.16 0.32 -23.62
C TYR A 288 0.57 1.72 -23.74
N TYR A 289 0.05 2.04 -24.93
CA TYR A 289 -0.42 3.37 -25.27
C TYR A 289 -1.21 4.09 -24.17
N LYS A 290 -2.30 3.45 -23.66
CA LYS A 290 -3.17 4.06 -22.64
C LYS A 290 -2.45 4.32 -21.32
N THR A 291 -1.45 3.52 -21.00
CA THR A 291 -0.65 3.62 -19.78
C THR A 291 0.41 4.70 -19.94
N CYS A 292 1.12 4.69 -21.06
CA CYS A 292 2.20 5.64 -21.35
C CYS A 292 1.67 7.09 -21.48
N ALA A 293 0.48 7.30 -22.04
CA ALA A 293 -0.14 8.62 -22.14
C ALA A 293 -0.35 9.33 -20.79
N HIS A 294 -0.39 8.58 -19.67
CA HIS A 294 -0.51 9.11 -18.32
C HIS A 294 0.79 9.00 -17.51
N CYS A 295 1.92 8.70 -18.16
CA CYS A 295 3.21 8.57 -17.50
C CYS A 295 3.88 9.94 -17.34
N SER A 296 4.31 10.28 -16.12
CA SER A 296 5.03 11.53 -15.84
C SER A 296 6.33 11.67 -16.64
N TYR A 297 6.89 10.55 -17.10
CA TYR A 297 8.15 10.49 -17.84
C TYR A 297 7.97 10.27 -19.34
N PHE A 298 6.74 10.44 -19.85
CA PHE A 298 6.43 10.23 -21.28
C PHE A 298 7.36 11.03 -22.21
N GLY A 299 7.62 12.29 -21.88
CA GLY A 299 8.44 13.19 -22.70
C GLY A 299 9.93 12.87 -22.77
N ILE A 300 10.44 11.99 -21.89
CA ILE A 300 11.85 11.62 -21.83
C ILE A 300 12.08 10.12 -22.04
N CYS A 301 11.02 9.33 -22.17
CA CYS A 301 11.12 7.89 -22.37
C CYS A 301 11.33 7.56 -23.84
N ASP A 302 12.45 6.90 -24.17
CA ASP A 302 12.81 6.55 -25.56
C ASP A 302 11.70 5.77 -26.26
N ALA A 303 11.05 4.84 -25.57
CA ALA A 303 9.94 4.05 -26.12
C ALA A 303 8.67 4.88 -26.43
N ALA A 304 8.57 6.09 -25.88
CA ALA A 304 7.47 7.02 -26.20
C ALA A 304 7.79 7.92 -27.38
N GLN A 305 9.07 8.00 -27.76
CA GLN A 305 9.56 8.84 -28.86
C GLN A 305 9.75 8.08 -30.17
N GLU A 306 9.79 6.74 -30.11
CA GLU A 306 9.78 5.93 -31.32
C GLU A 306 8.42 6.11 -32.04
N ASP A 307 8.44 6.47 -33.30
CA ASP A 307 7.28 6.78 -34.18
C ASP A 307 6.34 5.56 -34.42
N THR A 308 6.07 4.78 -33.38
CA THR A 308 5.18 3.61 -33.41
C THR A 308 3.71 3.96 -33.14
N TRP A 309 3.33 5.21 -33.33
CA TRP A 309 1.96 5.72 -33.19
C TRP A 309 1.07 5.50 -34.43
N VAL A 310 1.30 4.43 -35.20
CA VAL A 310 0.45 4.08 -36.35
C VAL A 310 -0.55 2.99 -35.98
#